data_4fcf560717d528461e26f21b90eb1de9
#
_entry.id   4fcf560717d528461e26f21b90eb1de9
#
_cell.length_a   1.000
_cell.length_b   1.000
_cell.length_c   1.000
_cell.angle_alpha   90.00
_cell.angle_beta   90.00
_cell.angle_gamma   90.00
#
_symmetry.space_group_name_H-M   'P 1'
#
loop_
_entity.id
_entity.type
_entity.pdbx_description
1 polymer ?
#
loop_
_entity_poly.entity_id
_entity_poly.type
_entity_poly.pdbx_seq_one_letter_code
_entity_poly.pdbx_strand_id
1 'polypeptide(L)'
;MTQTKAKTSKPGPSDVDAYIAAAPKAVQPLLDQLRQVIKTAAPQAKEKISHGMPSYEHRGRLAYFAGYERHVGLYGVAHVASANDDDVTKYLENRSTLRFPVGQKLPVALVRRLIKARVKENETQRL
;
A
#
# COMPACT_ATOMS: atom_id res chain seq x y z
N MET A 1 -15.08 -2.86 -26.44
CA MET A 1 -14.81 -3.18 -26.03
C MET A 1 -14.59 -3.47 -25.43
N THR A 2 -14.49 -3.57 -25.46
CA THR A 2 -14.10 -3.97 -24.95
C THR A 2 -13.81 -4.27 -24.16
N GLN A 3 -13.76 -4.31 -24.16
CA GLN A 3 -13.24 -4.61 -23.50
C GLN A 3 -13.28 -4.95 -22.46
N THR A 4 -13.55 -5.00 -22.31
CA THR A 4 -13.57 -5.44 -21.43
C THR A 4 -13.25 -6.10 -20.86
N LYS A 5 -12.98 -6.56 -21.05
CA LYS A 5 -12.54 -7.35 -20.61
C LYS A 5 -11.79 -7.67 -20.08
N ALA A 6 -11.49 -7.37 -20.30
CA ALA A 6 -10.63 -7.78 -19.99
C ALA A 6 -10.38 -8.29 -19.02
N LYS A 7 -10.42 -8.55 -18.54
CA LYS A 7 -10.11 -9.14 -17.63
C LYS A 7 -9.50 -10.27 -17.78
N THR A 8 -9.32 -10.62 -18.29
CA THR A 8 -9.04 -11.69 -18.44
C THR A 8 -7.77 -11.96 -18.67
N SER A 9 -7.21 -12.02 -18.80
CA SER A 9 -6.24 -12.48 -18.92
C SER A 9 -5.18 -12.08 -19.52
N LYS A 10 -4.90 -11.74 -19.72
CA LYS A 10 -4.06 -11.43 -20.23
C LYS A 10 -3.36 -10.63 -20.24
N PRO A 11 -2.68 -10.29 -20.89
CA PRO A 11 -1.84 -9.26 -20.38
C PRO A 11 -2.45 -7.90 -20.45
N GLY A 12 -3.56 -7.75 -19.94
CA GLY A 12 -4.14 -6.45 -19.76
C GLY A 12 -3.58 -5.79 -18.51
N PRO A 13 -4.09 -4.64 -18.13
CA PRO A 13 -3.71 -4.00 -16.88
C PRO A 13 -3.96 -4.95 -15.72
N SER A 14 -3.07 -4.94 -14.74
CA SER A 14 -3.30 -5.72 -13.55
C SER A 14 -4.50 -5.17 -12.77
N ASP A 15 -5.00 -5.95 -11.84
CA ASP A 15 -6.09 -5.51 -10.99
C ASP A 15 -5.72 -4.23 -10.22
N VAL A 16 -4.46 -4.10 -9.82
CA VAL A 16 -4.01 -2.90 -9.12
C VAL A 16 -3.94 -1.73 -10.08
N ASP A 17 -3.53 -1.94 -11.32
CA ASP A 17 -3.57 -0.89 -12.33
C ASP A 17 -4.99 -0.36 -12.49
N ALA A 18 -5.96 -1.26 -12.57
CA ALA A 18 -7.35 -0.87 -12.73
C ALA A 18 -7.87 -0.14 -11.50
N TYR A 19 -7.47 -0.59 -10.32
CA TYR A 19 -7.86 0.07 -9.09
C TYR A 19 -7.41 1.53 -9.07
N ILE A 20 -6.13 1.76 -9.40
CA ILE A 20 -5.59 3.11 -9.38
C ILE A 20 -6.26 3.97 -10.46
N ALA A 21 -6.47 3.41 -11.65
CA ALA A 21 -7.09 4.15 -12.73
C ALA A 21 -8.52 4.57 -12.39
N ALA A 22 -9.21 3.79 -11.57
CA ALA A 22 -10.58 4.08 -11.17
C ALA A 22 -10.68 4.97 -9.94
N ALA A 23 -9.56 5.24 -9.26
CA ALA A 23 -9.58 6.05 -8.05
C ALA A 23 -9.78 7.52 -8.38
N PRO A 24 -10.21 8.34 -7.39
CA PRO A 24 -10.28 9.79 -7.63
C PRO A 24 -8.94 10.33 -8.10
N LYS A 25 -8.99 11.22 -9.07
CA LYS A 25 -7.75 11.70 -9.71
C LYS A 25 -6.79 12.33 -8.72
N ALA A 26 -7.31 13.00 -7.70
CA ALA A 26 -6.47 13.68 -6.73
C ALA A 26 -5.55 12.73 -5.98
N VAL A 27 -5.96 11.47 -5.78
CA VAL A 27 -5.16 10.52 -5.01
C VAL A 27 -4.36 9.56 -5.88
N GLN A 28 -4.55 9.57 -7.20
CA GLN A 28 -3.83 8.64 -8.05
C GLN A 28 -2.31 8.75 -7.92
N PRO A 29 -1.72 9.96 -7.89
CA PRO A 29 -0.27 10.05 -7.71
C PRO A 29 0.22 9.46 -6.40
N LEU A 30 -0.55 9.64 -5.32
CA LEU A 30 -0.17 9.06 -4.03
C LEU A 30 -0.26 7.53 -4.07
N LEU A 31 -1.30 7.01 -4.73
CA LEU A 31 -1.44 5.56 -4.86
C LEU A 31 -0.29 4.98 -5.68
N ASP A 32 0.09 5.65 -6.77
CA ASP A 32 1.23 5.21 -7.57
C ASP A 32 2.51 5.21 -6.76
N GLN A 33 2.73 6.25 -5.97
CA GLN A 33 3.92 6.33 -5.14
C GLN A 33 3.96 5.24 -4.09
N LEU A 34 2.83 4.99 -3.41
CA LEU A 34 2.74 3.90 -2.44
C LEU A 34 3.09 2.57 -3.09
N ARG A 35 2.50 2.33 -4.25
CA ARG A 35 2.77 1.09 -4.98
C ARG A 35 4.26 0.93 -5.26
N GLN A 36 4.90 1.99 -5.77
CA GLN A 36 6.32 1.93 -6.11
C GLN A 36 7.19 1.69 -4.88
N VAL A 37 6.88 2.39 -3.79
CA VAL A 37 7.66 2.23 -2.57
C VAL A 37 7.55 0.80 -2.05
N ILE A 38 6.34 0.27 -2.02
CA ILE A 38 6.14 -1.08 -1.51
C ILE A 38 6.84 -2.11 -2.38
N LYS A 39 6.71 -2.00 -3.70
CA LYS A 39 7.33 -2.96 -4.61
C LYS A 39 8.84 -2.89 -4.54
N THR A 40 9.39 -1.70 -4.34
CA THR A 40 10.83 -1.53 -4.21
C THR A 40 11.35 -2.06 -2.88
N ALA A 41 10.61 -1.81 -1.81
CA ALA A 41 11.02 -2.23 -0.47
C ALA A 41 10.81 -3.73 -0.24
N ALA A 42 9.86 -4.33 -0.94
CA ALA A 42 9.53 -5.74 -0.79
C ALA A 42 9.41 -6.40 -2.17
N PRO A 43 10.54 -6.56 -2.87
CA PRO A 43 10.48 -7.06 -4.25
C PRO A 43 9.96 -8.49 -4.38
N GLN A 44 10.02 -9.29 -3.31
CA GLN A 44 9.48 -10.65 -3.35
C GLN A 44 7.98 -10.69 -3.09
N ALA A 45 7.38 -9.59 -2.67
CA ALA A 45 5.97 -9.58 -2.31
C ALA A 45 5.10 -9.79 -3.53
N LYS A 46 4.03 -10.55 -3.35
CA LYS A 46 3.04 -10.75 -4.37
C LYS A 46 1.99 -9.64 -4.28
N GLU A 47 1.77 -8.96 -5.38
CA GLU A 47 0.78 -7.90 -5.47
C GLU A 47 -0.55 -8.47 -5.97
N LYS A 48 -1.64 -8.11 -5.31
CA LYS A 48 -2.96 -8.57 -5.73
C LYS A 48 -4.04 -7.64 -5.18
N ILE A 49 -5.28 -7.88 -5.59
CA ILE A 49 -6.42 -7.22 -4.96
C ILE A 49 -7.00 -8.20 -3.94
N SER A 50 -7.23 -7.72 -2.73
CA SER A 50 -7.83 -8.50 -1.66
C SER A 50 -8.78 -7.58 -0.91
N HIS A 51 -10.01 -8.03 -0.70
CA HIS A 51 -11.06 -7.21 -0.07
C HIS A 51 -11.23 -5.86 -0.79
N GLY A 52 -11.05 -5.88 -2.10
CA GLY A 52 -11.23 -4.69 -2.92
C GLY A 52 -10.10 -3.69 -2.88
N MET A 53 -8.95 -4.05 -2.31
CA MET A 53 -7.82 -3.12 -2.15
C MET A 53 -6.52 -3.74 -2.64
N PRO A 54 -5.60 -2.90 -3.15
CA PRO A 54 -4.26 -3.39 -3.43
C PRO A 54 -3.61 -3.94 -2.17
N SER A 55 -3.12 -5.17 -2.25
CA SER A 55 -2.58 -5.90 -1.11
C SER A 55 -1.28 -6.58 -1.52
N TYR A 56 -0.40 -6.74 -0.54
CA TYR A 56 0.93 -7.30 -0.77
C TYR A 56 1.19 -8.40 0.24
N GLU A 57 1.69 -9.53 -0.26
CA GLU A 57 1.94 -10.71 0.57
C GLU A 57 3.36 -11.21 0.41
N HIS A 58 3.96 -11.54 1.53
CA HIS A 58 5.24 -12.24 1.57
C HIS A 58 5.27 -12.94 2.92
N ARG A 59 5.09 -14.27 2.89
CA ARG A 59 4.97 -15.06 4.11
C ARG A 59 3.84 -14.52 4.99
N GLY A 60 2.70 -14.27 4.35
CA GLY A 60 1.55 -13.66 4.99
C GLY A 60 1.38 -12.23 4.51
N ARG A 61 0.34 -11.58 5.01
CA ARG A 61 0.03 -10.23 4.59
C ARG A 61 1.11 -9.26 5.06
N LEU A 62 1.57 -8.42 4.15
CA LEU A 62 2.50 -7.35 4.48
C LEU A 62 1.77 -6.04 4.71
N ALA A 63 1.02 -5.60 3.73
CA ALA A 63 0.42 -4.27 3.74
C ALA A 63 -0.68 -4.22 2.71
N TYR A 64 -1.59 -3.27 2.89
CA TYR A 64 -2.59 -2.97 1.87
C TYR A 64 -2.92 -1.49 1.97
N PHE A 65 -3.49 -0.94 0.89
CA PHE A 65 -3.81 0.48 0.90
C PHE A 65 -5.09 0.74 0.14
N ALA A 66 -5.66 1.92 0.34
CA ALA A 66 -6.88 2.32 -0.35
C ALA A 66 -6.84 3.81 -0.62
N GLY A 67 -7.51 4.20 -1.71
CA GLY A 67 -7.67 5.61 -2.05
C GLY A 67 -9.06 6.09 -1.70
N TYR A 68 -9.13 7.29 -1.16
CA TYR A 68 -10.39 7.96 -0.84
C TYR A 68 -10.42 9.27 -1.60
N GLU A 69 -11.42 10.12 -1.32
CA GLU A 69 -11.58 11.35 -2.08
C GLU A 69 -10.37 12.28 -1.97
N ARG A 70 -9.85 12.43 -0.76
CA ARG A 70 -8.83 13.42 -0.48
C ARG A 70 -7.64 12.88 0.29
N HIS A 71 -7.54 11.56 0.43
CA HIS A 71 -6.41 10.96 1.12
C HIS A 71 -6.27 9.51 0.72
N VAL A 72 -5.13 8.92 1.08
CA VAL A 72 -4.94 7.48 0.96
C VAL A 72 -4.69 6.91 2.35
N GLY A 73 -5.09 5.66 2.55
CA GLY A 73 -4.84 4.94 3.80
C GLY A 73 -3.87 3.80 3.56
N LEU A 74 -2.95 3.62 4.48
CA LEU A 74 -2.01 2.51 4.45
C LEU A 74 -2.22 1.68 5.70
N TYR A 75 -2.39 0.39 5.52
CA TYR A 75 -2.81 -0.52 6.58
C TYR A 75 -1.81 -1.66 6.74
N GLY A 76 -1.73 -2.18 7.95
CA GLY A 76 -0.96 -3.38 8.22
C GLY A 76 0.47 -3.14 8.64
N VAL A 77 0.93 -1.90 8.72
CA VAL A 77 2.34 -1.61 9.03
C VAL A 77 2.54 -0.69 10.23
N ALA A 78 1.46 -0.11 10.76
CA ALA A 78 1.65 0.85 11.85
C ALA A 78 2.26 0.21 13.09
N HIS A 79 1.93 -1.06 13.33
CA HIS A 79 2.37 -1.75 14.55
C HIS A 79 3.87 -2.05 14.59
N VAL A 80 4.57 -1.99 13.45
CA VAL A 80 6.01 -2.27 13.46
C VAL A 80 6.82 -1.07 13.91
N ALA A 81 6.19 0.09 14.05
CA ALA A 81 6.87 1.27 14.57
C ALA A 81 6.87 1.22 16.09
N SER A 82 7.87 1.86 16.71
CA SER A 82 7.88 1.95 18.16
C SER A 82 6.80 2.91 18.62
N ALA A 83 6.41 2.78 19.89
CA ALA A 83 5.37 3.62 20.47
C ALA A 83 5.73 5.10 20.46
N ASN A 84 7.02 5.39 20.40
CA ASN A 84 7.52 6.77 20.46
C ASN A 84 7.97 7.30 19.10
N ASP A 85 7.51 6.69 18.03
CA ASP A 85 7.90 7.10 16.69
C ASP A 85 7.09 8.32 16.27
N ASP A 86 7.65 9.50 16.43
CA ASP A 86 6.96 10.74 16.10
C ASP A 86 6.62 10.85 14.61
N ASP A 87 7.43 10.27 13.76
CA ASP A 87 7.17 10.31 12.33
C ASP A 87 5.89 9.54 11.99
N VAL A 88 5.70 8.40 12.64
CA VAL A 88 4.48 7.60 12.44
C VAL A 88 3.28 8.29 13.06
N THR A 89 3.45 8.84 14.25
CA THR A 89 2.36 9.47 14.99
C THR A 89 1.65 10.55 14.19
N LYS A 90 2.41 11.30 13.40
CA LYS A 90 1.83 12.38 12.57
C LYS A 90 0.75 11.88 11.63
N TYR A 91 0.86 10.63 11.20
CA TYR A 91 -0.01 10.11 10.14
C TYR A 91 -1.03 9.11 10.67
N LEU A 92 -0.99 8.79 11.96
CA LEU A 92 -1.95 7.82 12.50
C LEU A 92 -3.36 8.38 12.50
N GLU A 93 -4.27 7.65 11.87
CA GLU A 93 -5.70 7.93 11.98
C GLU A 93 -6.27 7.17 13.16
N ASN A 94 -5.77 5.96 13.37
CA ASN A 94 -6.09 5.13 14.52
C ASN A 94 -4.90 4.19 14.70
N ARG A 95 -5.04 3.22 15.60
CA ARG A 95 -3.90 2.38 16.00
C ARG A 95 -3.28 1.59 14.86
N SER A 96 -4.02 1.35 13.80
CA SER A 96 -3.56 0.46 12.74
C SER A 96 -3.57 1.11 11.36
N THR A 97 -3.90 2.39 11.26
CA THR A 97 -4.09 3.05 9.98
C THR A 97 -3.25 4.31 9.87
N LEU A 98 -2.47 4.40 8.80
CA LEU A 98 -1.79 5.64 8.46
C LEU A 98 -2.56 6.35 7.37
N ARG A 99 -2.70 7.66 7.50
CA ARG A 99 -3.46 8.48 6.57
C ARG A 99 -2.56 9.53 5.95
N PHE A 100 -2.54 9.57 4.61
CA PHE A 100 -1.73 10.54 3.89
C PHE A 100 -2.65 11.42 3.04
N PRO A 101 -2.83 12.70 3.42
CA PRO A 101 -3.76 13.56 2.69
C PRO A 101 -3.16 14.08 1.39
N VAL A 102 -4.04 14.39 0.42
CA VAL A 102 -3.60 15.09 -0.78
C VAL A 102 -3.05 16.46 -0.41
N GLY A 103 -2.14 16.95 -1.23
CA GLY A 103 -1.55 18.25 -0.96
C GLY A 103 -0.29 18.19 -0.12
N GLN A 104 0.05 17.00 0.37
CA GLN A 104 1.29 16.79 1.13
C GLN A 104 2.09 15.70 0.44
N LYS A 105 3.41 15.82 0.52
CA LYS A 105 4.27 14.80 -0.03
C LYS A 105 4.11 13.51 0.76
N LEU A 106 4.07 12.39 0.06
CA LEU A 106 4.11 11.09 0.71
C LEU A 106 5.46 10.94 1.41
N PRO A 107 5.49 10.55 2.69
CA PRO A 107 6.76 10.35 3.39
C PRO A 107 7.39 9.02 2.96
N VAL A 108 8.04 9.04 1.80
CA VAL A 108 8.55 7.84 1.14
C VAL A 108 9.52 7.07 2.03
N ALA A 109 10.45 7.79 2.68
CA ALA A 109 11.43 7.12 3.54
C ALA A 109 10.77 6.41 4.71
N LEU A 110 9.75 7.04 5.29
CA LEU A 110 9.00 6.42 6.38
C LEU A 110 8.29 5.16 5.90
N VAL A 111 7.58 5.26 4.78
CA VAL A 111 6.84 4.11 4.25
C VAL A 111 7.81 2.97 3.94
N ARG A 112 8.93 3.27 3.29
CA ARG A 112 9.95 2.25 2.98
C ARG A 112 10.43 1.56 4.25
N ARG A 113 10.71 2.33 5.29
CA ARG A 113 11.19 1.78 6.56
C ARG A 113 10.16 0.83 7.18
N LEU A 114 8.90 1.24 7.15
CA LEU A 114 7.83 0.42 7.73
C LEU A 114 7.62 -0.87 6.93
N ILE A 115 7.66 -0.78 5.62
CA ILE A 115 7.49 -1.97 4.79
C ILE A 115 8.64 -2.95 5.02
N LYS A 116 9.87 -2.47 5.08
CA LYS A 116 11.02 -3.34 5.33
C LYS A 116 10.93 -4.00 6.70
N ALA A 117 10.50 -3.25 7.71
CA ALA A 117 10.33 -3.81 9.04
C ALA A 117 9.25 -4.89 9.06
N ARG A 118 8.18 -4.68 8.28
CA ARG A 118 7.11 -5.65 8.20
C ARG A 118 7.57 -6.93 7.49
N VAL A 119 8.37 -6.79 6.45
CA VAL A 119 8.95 -7.95 5.77
C VAL A 119 9.77 -8.77 6.75
N LYS A 120 10.61 -8.10 7.52
CA LYS A 120 11.45 -8.78 8.50
C LYS A 120 10.61 -9.49 9.56
N GLU A 121 9.57 -8.83 10.01
CA GLU A 121 8.66 -9.43 10.99
C GLU A 121 8.05 -10.71 10.46
N ASN A 122 7.53 -10.68 9.23
CA ASN A 122 6.92 -11.86 8.64
C ASN A 122 7.91 -13.00 8.46
N GLU A 123 9.12 -12.66 8.04
CA GLU A 123 10.17 -13.68 7.85
C GLU A 123 10.57 -14.31 9.16
N THR A 124 10.65 -13.50 10.20
CA THR A 124 11.05 -13.99 11.52
C THR A 124 9.95 -14.86 12.16
N GLN A 125 8.71 -14.45 12.01
CA GLN A 125 7.61 -15.17 12.64
C GLN A 125 7.31 -16.51 12.00
N ARG A 126 7.84 -16.76 10.81
CA ARG A 126 7.57 -18.00 10.10
C ARG A 126 8.57 -19.11 10.45
N LEU A 127 9.41 -18.90 11.38
CA LEU A 127 10.37 -19.92 11.82
C LEU A 127 9.75 -21.00 12.72
#